data_ba7dbbfa0b1ee5eed023d9f6f94f3446
#
_entry.id   ba7dbbfa0b1ee5eed023d9f6f94f3446
#
_cell.length_a   1.000
_cell.length_b   1.000
_cell.length_c   1.000
_cell.angle_alpha   90.00
_cell.angle_beta   90.00
_cell.angle_gamma   90.00
#
_symmetry.space_group_name_H-M   'P 1'
#
loop_
_entity.id
_entity.type
_entity.pdbx_description
1 polymer ?
#
loop_
_entity_poly.entity_id
_entity_poly.type
_entity_poly.pdbx_seq_one_letter_code
_entity_poly.pdbx_strand_id
1 'polypeptide(L)'
;MSSSDLTGNFYKEFFIQNSTENATDAIKISLNQVDSYNRFNKGREIYIYLKGLFLVEVKSGDGVYTIGGNTKDGEVETLTSNRYPSHIFRSASTEMIIPKSVSILESKDIGIFVTFDKLEFPISSVGQPFVDPADDYDSHKTVQRCSGFSYYNFILETSSFASFKNEVLIDGGGSISGIVSKTYNGSELVLVLNTTEDVELNSSRCTLSDSNEFSVIFEDDFESYPNNLSITGVWNNFIEAGSKEWKIKTTTDSQNQGSKIAQIGAYNSGDSSNVAWLISPPINLDSQSIEFINFQSSNSFSDNSNLELLISTDWNATNSGIISATWSALPGIIVSDSESYQNWIDSSYIDLSAYSGTAFIAFKYTGGGTNNSGTFEIDNFQVITQN
;
A
#
# COMPACT_ATOMS: atom_id res chain seq x y z
N MET A 1 -5.94 6.35 20.26
CA MET A 1 -4.48 6.17 20.07
C MET A 1 -4.21 4.80 19.48
N SER A 2 -3.35 4.70 18.47
CA SER A 2 -3.06 3.45 17.76
C SER A 2 -1.73 2.79 18.16
N SER A 3 -0.77 3.54 18.67
CA SER A 3 0.51 3.01 19.17
C SER A 3 0.81 3.46 20.59
N SER A 4 1.81 2.82 21.21
CA SER A 4 2.32 3.25 22.50
C SER A 4 3.82 2.93 22.61
N ASP A 5 4.50 3.59 23.55
CA ASP A 5 5.91 3.35 23.86
C ASP A 5 6.13 2.30 24.98
N LEU A 6 5.13 1.43 25.22
CA LEU A 6 5.19 0.40 26.27
C LEU A 6 6.43 -0.49 26.18
N THR A 7 6.81 -0.83 24.96
CA THR A 7 7.96 -1.68 24.69
C THR A 7 9.22 -0.92 24.28
N GLY A 8 9.13 0.40 24.10
CA GLY A 8 10.23 1.23 23.60
C GLY A 8 10.40 1.19 22.08
N ASN A 9 9.52 0.47 21.35
CA ASN A 9 9.57 0.42 19.88
C ASN A 9 9.13 1.76 19.23
N PHE A 10 8.33 2.55 19.94
CA PHE A 10 7.98 3.94 19.59
C PHE A 10 8.66 4.90 20.57
N TYR A 11 9.96 5.11 20.39
CA TYR A 11 10.75 5.90 21.33
C TYR A 11 10.47 7.40 21.20
N LYS A 12 9.89 7.98 22.27
CA LYS A 12 9.50 9.39 22.34
C LYS A 12 8.47 9.83 21.31
N GLU A 13 7.68 8.90 20.82
CA GLU A 13 6.60 9.17 19.86
C GLU A 13 5.45 8.20 20.03
N PHE A 14 4.32 8.54 19.46
CA PHE A 14 3.19 7.65 19.29
C PHE A 14 2.29 8.13 18.14
N PHE A 15 1.48 7.24 17.59
CA PHE A 15 0.49 7.56 16.58
C PHE A 15 -0.92 7.62 17.19
N ILE A 16 -1.75 8.51 16.65
CA ILE A 16 -3.18 8.56 16.93
C ILE A 16 -3.93 8.43 15.62
N GLN A 17 -5.00 7.64 15.63
CA GLN A 17 -5.91 7.49 14.50
C GLN A 17 -7.29 8.04 14.84
N ASN A 18 -8.07 8.38 13.81
CA ASN A 18 -9.36 9.07 13.93
C ASN A 18 -10.51 8.17 14.42
N SER A 19 -10.35 6.85 14.41
CA SER A 19 -11.37 5.89 14.84
C SER A 19 -10.72 4.66 15.48
N THR A 20 -11.47 3.95 16.31
CA THR A 20 -11.05 2.66 16.88
C THR A 20 -11.30 1.50 15.93
N GLU A 21 -12.08 1.70 14.89
CA GLU A 21 -12.40 0.72 13.87
C GLU A 21 -12.45 1.41 12.50
N ASN A 22 -11.93 0.76 11.45
CA ASN A 22 -11.90 1.28 10.08
C ASN A 22 -11.35 2.71 9.96
N ALA A 23 -10.24 2.97 10.66
CA ALA A 23 -9.59 4.28 10.63
C ALA A 23 -9.15 4.65 9.20
N THR A 24 -9.34 5.93 8.86
CA THR A 24 -8.97 6.50 7.55
C THR A 24 -7.82 7.48 7.64
N ASP A 25 -7.58 8.03 8.84
CA ASP A 25 -6.58 9.07 9.05
C ASP A 25 -5.83 8.84 10.35
N ALA A 26 -4.55 9.15 10.35
CA ALA A 26 -3.72 9.09 11.55
C ALA A 26 -2.64 10.18 11.52
N ILE A 27 -2.05 10.45 12.67
CA ILE A 27 -1.00 11.44 12.81
C ILE A 27 0.01 11.01 13.88
N LYS A 28 1.28 11.30 13.66
CA LYS A 28 2.35 11.08 14.63
C LYS A 28 2.49 12.23 15.61
N ILE A 29 2.76 11.92 16.85
CA ILE A 29 3.07 12.89 17.90
C ILE A 29 4.51 12.64 18.36
N SER A 30 5.37 13.64 18.25
CA SER A 30 6.73 13.60 18.78
C SER A 30 6.79 14.25 20.16
N LEU A 31 7.20 13.48 21.17
CA LEU A 31 7.09 13.84 22.58
C LEU A 31 8.39 13.56 23.34
N ASN A 32 9.00 14.56 23.95
CA ASN A 32 10.21 14.34 24.76
C ASN A 32 9.88 13.73 26.14
N GLN A 33 9.29 12.55 26.10
CA GLN A 33 8.88 11.78 27.26
C GLN A 33 9.00 10.30 26.95
N VAL A 34 9.70 9.54 27.77
CA VAL A 34 9.67 8.08 27.77
C VAL A 34 8.56 7.59 28.69
N ASP A 35 8.17 6.32 28.57
CA ASP A 35 7.10 5.70 29.36
C ASP A 35 5.76 6.45 29.26
N SER A 36 5.50 7.11 28.13
CA SER A 36 4.28 7.89 27.90
C SER A 36 3.03 7.01 27.93
N TYR A 37 3.17 5.70 27.71
CA TYR A 37 2.08 4.71 27.78
C TYR A 37 1.35 4.70 29.13
N ASN A 38 2.01 5.07 30.22
CA ASN A 38 1.37 5.20 31.53
C ASN A 38 0.26 6.26 31.56
N ARG A 39 0.28 7.18 30.61
CA ARG A 39 -0.73 8.23 30.43
C ARG A 39 -1.55 8.06 29.16
N PHE A 40 -0.92 7.58 28.10
CA PHE A 40 -1.44 7.52 26.74
C PHE A 40 -1.35 6.07 26.21
N ASN A 41 -1.94 5.14 26.97
CA ASN A 41 -1.97 3.73 26.59
C ASN A 41 -2.75 3.50 25.28
N LYS A 42 -2.43 2.44 24.57
CA LYS A 42 -3.14 2.00 23.35
C LYS A 42 -4.67 1.99 23.59
N GLY A 43 -5.43 2.57 22.68
CA GLY A 43 -6.88 2.69 22.80
C GLY A 43 -7.38 3.89 23.64
N ARG A 44 -6.50 4.67 24.25
CA ARG A 44 -6.89 5.88 25.00
C ARG A 44 -7.38 6.97 24.06
N GLU A 45 -8.55 7.52 24.31
CA GLU A 45 -9.00 8.72 23.63
C GLU A 45 -8.17 9.94 24.08
N ILE A 46 -7.69 10.73 23.10
CA ILE A 46 -6.77 11.85 23.30
C ILE A 46 -7.30 13.08 22.60
N TYR A 47 -7.18 14.23 23.25
CA TYR A 47 -7.46 15.54 22.69
C TYR A 47 -6.17 16.36 22.64
N ILE A 48 -5.93 17.05 21.53
CA ILE A 48 -4.74 17.87 21.32
C ILE A 48 -5.15 19.32 21.11
N TYR A 49 -4.61 20.20 21.94
CA TYR A 49 -4.71 21.64 21.76
C TYR A 49 -3.59 22.12 20.83
N LEU A 50 -3.93 22.39 19.57
CA LEU A 50 -2.97 22.60 18.49
C LEU A 50 -2.29 23.98 18.51
N LYS A 51 -2.88 25.01 19.17
CA LYS A 51 -2.31 26.36 19.15
C LYS A 51 -0.91 26.38 19.74
N GLY A 52 0.07 26.80 18.93
CA GLY A 52 1.48 26.87 19.33
C GLY A 52 2.26 25.58 19.16
N LEU A 53 1.66 24.56 18.53
CA LEU A 53 2.34 23.36 18.02
C LEU A 53 2.62 23.51 16.52
N PHE A 54 3.50 22.67 16.03
CA PHE A 54 3.88 22.61 14.62
C PHE A 54 3.48 21.26 14.05
N LEU A 55 3.00 21.28 12.81
CA LEU A 55 2.69 20.11 12.00
C LEU A 55 3.56 20.15 10.76
N VAL A 56 4.56 19.29 10.70
CA VAL A 56 5.47 19.14 9.56
C VAL A 56 5.83 17.66 9.38
N GLU A 57 6.33 17.32 8.22
CA GLU A 57 6.93 16.01 8.00
C GLU A 57 8.23 15.90 8.79
N VAL A 58 8.51 14.73 9.35
CA VAL A 58 9.82 14.42 9.91
C VAL A 58 10.77 14.25 8.74
N LYS A 59 11.85 15.03 8.69
CA LYS A 59 12.70 15.15 7.51
C LYS A 59 11.89 15.55 6.27
N SER A 60 12.11 16.73 5.79
CA SER A 60 11.44 17.31 4.63
C SER A 60 11.18 16.26 3.53
N GLY A 61 9.94 15.78 3.43
CA GLY A 61 9.49 14.89 2.38
C GLY A 61 9.38 13.40 2.68
N ASP A 62 9.42 12.95 3.97
CA ASP A 62 9.19 11.53 4.30
C ASP A 62 7.69 11.13 4.27
N GLY A 63 6.78 12.08 4.12
CA GLY A 63 5.33 11.85 4.08
C GLY A 63 4.72 11.48 5.43
N VAL A 64 5.46 11.55 6.55
CA VAL A 64 4.95 11.26 7.90
C VAL A 64 4.68 12.55 8.66
N TYR A 65 3.46 13.07 8.54
CA TYR A 65 3.03 14.27 9.28
C TYR A 65 3.12 14.05 10.78
N THR A 66 3.90 14.92 11.43
CA THR A 66 4.19 14.81 12.87
C THR A 66 3.87 16.13 13.58
N ILE A 67 3.15 16.03 14.69
CA ILE A 67 2.94 17.17 15.60
C ILE A 67 4.07 17.21 16.62
N GLY A 68 4.69 18.38 16.80
CA GLY A 68 5.73 18.60 17.78
C GLY A 68 5.74 20.01 18.34
N GLY A 69 6.74 20.29 19.17
CA GLY A 69 6.81 21.54 19.93
C GLY A 69 7.46 22.72 19.22
N ASN A 70 8.28 22.47 18.22
CA ASN A 70 9.01 23.47 17.48
C ASN A 70 9.45 22.87 16.12
N THR A 71 10.07 23.66 15.26
CA THR A 71 10.71 23.22 14.03
C THR A 71 12.15 23.69 13.98
N LYS A 72 13.03 22.85 13.45
CA LYS A 72 14.42 23.18 13.19
C LYS A 72 14.84 22.56 11.87
N ASP A 73 15.43 23.34 11.00
CA ASP A 73 15.95 22.89 9.67
C ASP A 73 14.90 22.14 8.81
N GLY A 74 13.62 22.50 8.97
CA GLY A 74 12.49 21.85 8.26
C GLY A 74 11.92 20.62 8.96
N GLU A 75 12.55 20.15 10.03
CA GLU A 75 12.09 18.99 10.82
C GLU A 75 11.33 19.43 12.08
N VAL A 76 10.44 18.56 12.57
CA VAL A 76 9.76 18.79 13.83
C VAL A 76 10.66 18.44 15.01
N GLU A 77 10.70 19.31 16.02
CA GLU A 77 11.30 19.01 17.32
C GLU A 77 10.25 18.45 18.27
N THR A 78 10.67 17.57 19.17
CA THR A 78 9.79 16.96 20.17
C THR A 78 9.07 18.00 21.03
N LEU A 79 7.82 17.74 21.37
CA LEU A 79 7.09 18.52 22.37
C LEU A 79 7.69 18.25 23.75
N THR A 80 8.22 19.29 24.39
CA THR A 80 8.96 19.16 25.64
C THR A 80 8.06 18.78 26.82
N SER A 81 8.64 18.13 27.84
CA SER A 81 7.94 17.61 29.03
C SER A 81 7.19 18.67 29.85
N ASN A 82 7.64 19.92 29.80
CA ASN A 82 6.94 21.04 30.46
C ASN A 82 5.77 21.60 29.64
N ARG A 83 5.72 21.38 28.33
CA ARG A 83 4.67 21.88 27.42
C ARG A 83 3.55 20.87 27.20
N TYR A 84 3.87 19.58 27.03
CA TYR A 84 2.85 18.62 26.66
C TYR A 84 1.65 18.56 27.61
N PRO A 85 1.76 18.79 28.96
CA PRO A 85 0.60 18.74 29.85
C PRO A 85 -0.47 19.79 29.56
N SER A 86 -0.10 20.89 28.88
CA SER A 86 -1.03 21.94 28.44
C SER A 86 -1.56 21.73 27.02
N HIS A 87 -1.05 20.76 26.29
CA HIS A 87 -1.43 20.49 24.91
C HIS A 87 -2.08 19.13 24.68
N ILE A 88 -1.69 18.09 25.45
CA ILE A 88 -2.21 16.73 25.28
C ILE A 88 -3.05 16.32 26.47
N PHE A 89 -4.33 16.12 26.25
CA PHE A 89 -5.31 15.75 27.26
C PHE A 89 -5.85 14.36 26.96
N ARG A 90 -5.98 13.54 28.01
CA ARG A 90 -6.57 12.20 27.90
C ARG A 90 -8.00 12.19 28.43
N SER A 91 -8.88 11.47 27.77
CA SER A 91 -10.17 11.07 28.29
C SER A 91 -10.02 9.99 29.38
N ALA A 92 -11.08 9.74 30.13
CA ALA A 92 -11.19 8.56 30.97
C ALA A 92 -11.42 7.28 30.16
N SER A 93 -11.92 7.41 28.92
CA SER A 93 -12.25 6.28 28.02
C SER A 93 -11.00 5.64 27.44
N THR A 94 -10.99 4.32 27.43
CA THR A 94 -10.05 3.47 26.68
C THR A 94 -10.88 2.41 25.98
N GLU A 95 -10.71 2.29 24.68
CA GLU A 95 -11.42 1.33 23.84
C GLU A 95 -10.41 0.43 23.14
N MET A 96 -10.83 -0.79 22.84
CA MET A 96 -10.01 -1.70 22.04
C MET A 96 -9.94 -1.15 20.61
N ILE A 97 -8.74 -1.05 20.07
CA ILE A 97 -8.55 -0.72 18.66
C ILE A 97 -8.59 -2.02 17.85
N ILE A 98 -9.48 -2.07 16.88
CA ILE A 98 -9.56 -3.16 15.92
C ILE A 98 -8.66 -2.75 14.74
N PRO A 99 -7.62 -3.55 14.42
CA PRO A 99 -6.75 -3.21 13.30
C PRO A 99 -7.52 -3.28 11.97
N LYS A 100 -7.22 -2.36 11.07
CA LYS A 100 -7.76 -2.37 9.71
C LYS A 100 -7.13 -3.52 8.92
N SER A 101 -7.93 -4.41 8.35
CA SER A 101 -7.42 -5.47 7.48
C SER A 101 -6.93 -4.85 6.17
N VAL A 102 -5.70 -5.17 5.77
CA VAL A 102 -5.07 -4.68 4.55
C VAL A 102 -4.30 -5.82 3.88
N SER A 103 -4.12 -5.73 2.57
CA SER A 103 -3.37 -6.72 1.78
C SER A 103 -2.00 -6.22 1.31
N ILE A 104 -1.79 -4.91 1.29
CA ILE A 104 -0.52 -4.25 0.95
C ILE A 104 -0.31 -3.07 1.88
N LEU A 105 0.94 -2.60 2.01
CA LEU A 105 1.25 -1.33 2.66
C LEU A 105 0.99 -0.19 1.68
N GLU A 106 0.23 0.81 2.10
CA GLU A 106 -0.05 2.00 1.29
C GLU A 106 0.22 3.28 2.10
N SER A 107 0.67 4.32 1.43
CA SER A 107 0.96 5.62 2.07
C SER A 107 -0.27 6.24 2.75
N LYS A 108 -1.48 5.94 2.26
CA LYS A 108 -2.74 6.39 2.89
C LYS A 108 -2.97 5.79 4.28
N ASP A 109 -2.28 4.69 4.62
CA ASP A 109 -2.43 3.97 5.89
C ASP A 109 -1.37 4.37 6.93
N ILE A 110 -0.48 5.30 6.61
CA ILE A 110 0.56 5.76 7.55
C ILE A 110 -0.07 6.21 8.88
N GLY A 111 0.44 5.64 9.97
CA GLY A 111 -0.02 5.88 11.34
C GLY A 111 -1.22 5.05 11.77
N ILE A 112 -1.88 4.35 10.86
CA ILE A 112 -3.01 3.47 11.15
C ILE A 112 -2.51 2.12 11.67
N PHE A 113 -3.21 1.58 12.66
CA PHE A 113 -3.01 0.20 13.12
C PHE A 113 -3.72 -0.75 12.15
N VAL A 114 -2.92 -1.56 11.47
CA VAL A 114 -3.37 -2.49 10.44
C VAL A 114 -3.07 -3.93 10.80
N THR A 115 -3.72 -4.88 10.14
CA THR A 115 -3.42 -6.31 10.21
C THR A 115 -3.32 -6.90 8.82
N PHE A 116 -2.38 -7.80 8.66
CA PHE A 116 -2.20 -8.61 7.46
C PHE A 116 -2.42 -10.08 7.82
N ASP A 117 -3.16 -10.78 7.00
CA ASP A 117 -3.33 -12.21 7.10
C ASP A 117 -2.36 -12.97 6.18
N LYS A 118 -2.14 -14.26 6.50
CA LYS A 118 -1.30 -15.19 5.73
C LYS A 118 0.16 -14.74 5.62
N LEU A 119 0.65 -14.01 6.63
CA LEU A 119 2.06 -13.64 6.72
C LEU A 119 2.90 -14.72 7.40
N GLU A 120 4.18 -14.71 7.11
CA GLU A 120 5.20 -15.55 7.72
C GLU A 120 6.57 -14.86 7.65
N PHE A 121 7.50 -15.24 8.51
CA PHE A 121 8.89 -14.86 8.32
C PHE A 121 9.58 -15.82 7.33
N PRO A 122 10.51 -15.36 6.46
CA PRO A 122 11.35 -16.27 5.67
C PRO A 122 11.99 -17.32 6.57
N ILE A 123 12.02 -18.56 6.13
CA ILE A 123 12.58 -19.66 6.94
C ILE A 123 14.02 -19.40 7.37
N SER A 124 14.79 -18.67 6.56
CA SER A 124 16.16 -18.24 6.86
C SER A 124 16.27 -17.24 8.01
N SER A 125 15.17 -16.55 8.34
CA SER A 125 15.10 -15.55 9.42
C SER A 125 14.55 -16.13 10.73
N VAL A 126 13.90 -17.29 10.68
CA VAL A 126 13.36 -17.96 11.88
C VAL A 126 14.50 -18.25 12.88
N GLY A 127 14.25 -17.92 14.15
CA GLY A 127 15.24 -18.05 15.21
C GLY A 127 16.25 -16.90 15.32
N GLN A 128 16.25 -15.96 14.37
CA GLN A 128 17.02 -14.71 14.50
C GLN A 128 16.29 -13.72 15.43
N PRO A 129 17.00 -12.83 16.12
CA PRO A 129 16.36 -11.81 16.95
C PRO A 129 15.63 -10.76 16.07
N PHE A 130 14.63 -10.08 16.65
CA PHE A 130 13.94 -8.98 15.99
C PHE A 130 14.89 -7.87 15.56
N VAL A 131 15.90 -7.57 16.38
CA VAL A 131 16.93 -6.58 16.07
C VAL A 131 18.27 -7.28 15.87
N ASP A 132 18.92 -7.01 14.75
CA ASP A 132 20.26 -7.49 14.52
C ASP A 132 21.22 -6.83 15.53
N PRO A 133 22.05 -7.62 16.27
CA PRO A 133 22.99 -7.06 17.22
C PRO A 133 24.00 -6.06 16.63
N ALA A 134 24.18 -6.05 15.31
CA ALA A 134 25.04 -5.09 14.60
C ALA A 134 24.35 -3.75 14.32
N ASP A 135 23.02 -3.65 14.49
CA ASP A 135 22.27 -2.44 14.22
C ASP A 135 22.25 -1.52 15.45
N ASP A 136 22.66 -0.29 15.28
CA ASP A 136 22.71 0.72 16.36
C ASP A 136 21.33 1.35 16.66
N TYR A 137 20.44 1.40 15.64
CA TYR A 137 19.14 2.07 15.72
C TYR A 137 17.97 1.13 15.42
N ASP A 138 17.56 1.05 14.17
CA ASP A 138 16.42 0.26 13.75
C ASP A 138 16.87 -0.91 12.88
N SER A 139 16.30 -2.08 13.12
CA SER A 139 16.50 -3.28 12.32
C SER A 139 15.32 -3.53 11.39
N HIS A 140 15.64 -3.99 10.20
CA HIS A 140 14.66 -4.38 9.19
C HIS A 140 14.64 -5.90 9.03
N LYS A 141 13.48 -6.50 9.21
CA LYS A 141 13.24 -7.92 8.94
C LYS A 141 12.22 -8.06 7.83
N THR A 142 12.47 -8.99 6.92
CA THR A 142 11.48 -9.33 5.90
C THR A 142 10.34 -10.12 6.54
N VAL A 143 9.11 -9.74 6.22
CA VAL A 143 7.90 -10.53 6.39
C VAL A 143 7.37 -10.83 5.01
N GLN A 144 6.89 -12.04 4.76
CA GLN A 144 6.45 -12.47 3.43
C GLN A 144 5.09 -13.15 3.46
N ARG A 145 4.42 -13.16 2.31
CA ARG A 145 3.28 -14.02 2.04
C ARG A 145 3.39 -14.61 0.66
N CYS A 146 2.80 -15.77 0.44
CA CYS A 146 2.68 -16.32 -0.91
C CYS A 146 1.80 -15.42 -1.79
N SER A 147 2.25 -15.22 -3.00
CA SER A 147 1.53 -14.52 -4.06
C SER A 147 1.77 -15.30 -5.36
N GLY A 148 0.89 -16.26 -5.65
CA GLY A 148 1.07 -17.18 -6.77
C GLY A 148 2.37 -17.95 -6.70
N PHE A 149 3.30 -17.68 -7.60
CA PHE A 149 4.58 -18.40 -7.74
C PHE A 149 5.74 -17.74 -7.01
N SER A 150 5.52 -16.63 -6.32
CA SER A 150 6.53 -15.84 -5.62
C SER A 150 6.06 -15.40 -4.25
N TYR A 151 6.96 -14.80 -3.49
CA TYR A 151 6.60 -14.14 -2.24
C TYR A 151 6.44 -12.65 -2.47
N TYR A 152 5.37 -12.08 -1.90
CA TYR A 152 5.27 -10.65 -1.67
C TYR A 152 5.88 -10.32 -0.31
N ASN A 153 6.81 -9.37 -0.30
CA ASN A 153 7.60 -9.03 0.87
C ASN A 153 7.19 -7.68 1.47
N PHE A 154 7.22 -7.61 2.80
CA PHE A 154 7.06 -6.40 3.59
C PHE A 154 8.30 -6.19 4.47
N ILE A 155 8.53 -4.95 4.88
CA ILE A 155 9.55 -4.63 5.87
C ILE A 155 8.88 -4.49 7.24
N LEU A 156 9.33 -5.30 8.21
CA LEU A 156 9.06 -5.11 9.62
C LEU A 156 10.23 -4.34 10.21
N GLU A 157 9.97 -3.15 10.74
CA GLU A 157 10.96 -2.33 11.41
C GLU A 157 10.84 -2.49 12.93
N THR A 158 11.97 -2.70 13.59
CA THR A 158 12.04 -2.81 15.05
C THR A 158 13.19 -1.95 15.57
N SER A 159 12.87 -1.07 16.53
CA SER A 159 13.87 -0.21 17.16
C SER A 159 14.80 -1.01 18.07
N SER A 160 16.08 -0.67 18.05
CA SER A 160 17.08 -1.23 18.99
C SER A 160 16.80 -0.89 20.46
N PHE A 161 15.86 0.02 20.72
CA PHE A 161 15.36 0.35 22.05
C PHE A 161 14.18 -0.52 22.50
N ALA A 162 13.60 -1.33 21.61
CA ALA A 162 12.49 -2.21 21.96
C ALA A 162 12.90 -3.24 23.01
N SER A 163 12.05 -3.44 24.02
CA SER A 163 12.30 -4.40 25.11
C SER A 163 12.36 -5.84 24.61
N PHE A 164 11.67 -6.14 23.49
CA PHE A 164 11.64 -7.44 22.84
C PHE A 164 12.71 -7.64 21.75
N LYS A 165 13.63 -6.72 21.58
CA LYS A 165 14.65 -6.75 20.51
C LYS A 165 15.45 -8.06 20.40
N ASN A 166 15.66 -8.75 21.52
CA ASN A 166 16.35 -10.02 21.59
C ASN A 166 15.43 -11.25 21.49
N GLU A 167 14.11 -11.05 21.46
CA GLU A 167 13.18 -12.14 21.17
C GLU A 167 13.38 -12.60 19.74
N VAL A 168 13.09 -13.88 19.48
CA VAL A 168 13.38 -14.48 18.19
C VAL A 168 12.13 -14.54 17.32
N LEU A 169 12.36 -14.41 16.02
CA LEU A 169 11.32 -14.61 15.01
C LEU A 169 10.84 -16.05 15.04
N ILE A 170 9.53 -16.24 15.16
CA ILE A 170 8.91 -17.56 15.28
C ILE A 170 8.58 -18.13 13.92
N ASP A 171 8.50 -19.46 13.83
CA ASP A 171 8.04 -20.18 12.64
C ASP A 171 6.52 -20.24 12.60
N GLY A 172 5.98 -20.39 11.39
CA GLY A 172 4.55 -20.52 11.13
C GLY A 172 4.02 -19.45 10.19
N GLY A 173 2.75 -19.58 9.84
CA GLY A 173 1.96 -18.61 9.09
C GLY A 173 0.82 -18.07 9.95
N GLY A 174 0.32 -16.89 9.64
CA GLY A 174 -0.78 -16.30 10.41
C GLY A 174 -0.94 -14.81 10.15
N SER A 175 -1.35 -14.07 11.16
CA SER A 175 -1.53 -12.62 11.06
C SER A 175 -0.42 -11.86 11.78
N ILE A 176 -0.08 -10.69 11.24
CA ILE A 176 0.80 -9.72 11.89
C ILE A 176 0.10 -8.37 11.84
N SER A 177 0.00 -7.74 13.02
CA SER A 177 -0.58 -6.42 13.15
C SER A 177 0.49 -5.40 13.52
N GLY A 178 0.34 -4.15 13.05
CA GLY A 178 1.30 -3.10 13.36
C GLY A 178 0.84 -1.73 12.88
N ILE A 179 1.64 -0.73 13.15
CA ILE A 179 1.45 0.63 12.64
C ILE A 179 2.20 0.75 11.31
N VAL A 180 1.53 1.26 10.29
CA VAL A 180 2.20 1.62 9.04
C VAL A 180 3.04 2.89 9.27
N SER A 181 4.29 2.83 8.91
CA SER A 181 5.22 3.97 8.99
C SER A 181 6.14 4.00 7.77
N LYS A 182 7.15 4.82 7.82
CA LYS A 182 8.23 4.85 6.83
C LYS A 182 9.58 4.67 7.49
N THR A 183 10.53 4.14 6.72
CA THR A 183 11.94 4.14 7.10
C THR A 183 12.43 5.54 7.44
N TYR A 184 13.51 5.63 8.21
CA TYR A 184 14.07 6.92 8.63
C TYR A 184 14.36 7.89 7.47
N ASN A 185 14.74 7.40 6.31
CA ASN A 185 14.96 8.22 5.10
C ASN A 185 13.69 8.47 4.27
N GLY A 186 12.54 7.93 4.68
CA GLY A 186 11.25 8.09 3.99
C GLY A 186 11.10 7.28 2.71
N SER A 187 12.08 6.43 2.35
CA SER A 187 12.10 5.75 1.04
C SER A 187 11.14 4.58 0.94
N GLU A 188 10.85 3.89 2.06
CA GLU A 188 10.06 2.66 2.06
C GLU A 188 9.01 2.66 3.16
N LEU A 189 7.87 2.03 2.89
CA LEU A 189 6.85 1.76 3.89
C LEU A 189 7.27 0.58 4.76
N VAL A 190 7.04 0.70 6.07
CA VAL A 190 7.37 -0.32 7.06
C VAL A 190 6.17 -0.61 7.97
N LEU A 191 6.13 -1.81 8.51
CA LEU A 191 5.22 -2.18 9.58
C LEU A 191 5.98 -2.15 10.91
N VAL A 192 5.43 -1.50 11.94
CA VAL A 192 6.05 -1.35 13.26
C VAL A 192 5.13 -1.95 14.32
N LEU A 193 5.61 -2.93 15.09
CA LEU A 193 4.84 -3.60 16.13
C LEU A 193 4.67 -2.73 17.39
N ASN A 194 3.53 -2.83 18.07
CA ASN A 194 3.43 -2.33 19.45
C ASN A 194 4.08 -3.30 20.45
N THR A 195 3.86 -4.60 20.25
CA THR A 195 4.42 -5.69 21.08
C THR A 195 4.58 -6.94 20.20
N THR A 196 5.26 -7.97 20.70
CA THR A 196 5.34 -9.26 20.01
C THR A 196 4.02 -10.03 20.03
N GLU A 197 3.04 -9.64 20.86
CA GLU A 197 1.67 -10.17 20.81
C GLU A 197 0.93 -9.79 19.50
N ASP A 198 1.42 -8.76 18.79
CA ASP A 198 0.91 -8.39 17.47
C ASP A 198 1.30 -9.40 16.36
N VAL A 199 2.10 -10.44 16.68
CA VAL A 199 2.56 -11.52 15.79
C VAL A 199 1.88 -12.84 16.16
N GLU A 200 0.87 -13.23 15.40
CA GLU A 200 0.05 -14.42 15.64
C GLU A 200 0.26 -15.45 14.53
N LEU A 201 1.41 -16.13 14.51
CA LEU A 201 1.78 -17.16 13.51
C LEU A 201 1.42 -18.57 14.00
N ASN A 202 0.12 -18.86 14.10
CA ASN A 202 -0.42 -20.10 14.67
C ASN A 202 -0.90 -21.11 13.61
N SER A 203 -0.66 -20.83 12.34
CA SER A 203 -1.04 -21.67 11.20
C SER A 203 0.18 -22.25 10.50
N SER A 204 -0.04 -23.18 9.58
CA SER A 204 1.03 -23.65 8.69
C SER A 204 1.50 -22.51 7.77
N ARG A 205 2.76 -22.62 7.37
CA ARG A 205 3.34 -21.74 6.34
C ARG A 205 2.56 -21.85 5.04
N CYS A 206 2.59 -20.78 4.27
CA CYS A 206 2.01 -20.82 2.94
C CYS A 206 2.88 -21.65 1.97
N THR A 207 2.28 -22.15 0.92
CA THR A 207 2.98 -22.90 -0.14
C THR A 207 2.81 -22.14 -1.45
N LEU A 208 3.93 -21.87 -2.13
CA LEU A 208 3.88 -21.29 -3.48
C LEU A 208 3.23 -22.27 -4.45
N SER A 209 2.47 -21.75 -5.38
CA SER A 209 1.95 -22.52 -6.50
C SER A 209 3.09 -22.99 -7.42
N ASP A 210 2.97 -24.18 -8.00
CA ASP A 210 3.90 -24.64 -9.03
C ASP A 210 3.46 -24.08 -10.40
N SER A 211 4.30 -23.29 -11.03
CA SER A 211 4.01 -22.69 -12.33
C SER A 211 3.75 -23.71 -13.44
N ASN A 212 4.26 -24.94 -13.31
CA ASN A 212 4.00 -26.02 -14.26
C ASN A 212 2.56 -26.55 -14.20
N GLU A 213 1.84 -26.24 -13.12
CA GLU A 213 0.42 -26.61 -12.95
C GLU A 213 -0.52 -25.53 -13.48
N PHE A 214 0.01 -24.46 -14.07
CA PHE A 214 -0.78 -23.34 -14.57
C PHE A 214 -0.60 -23.15 -16.08
N SER A 215 -1.63 -22.63 -16.71
CA SER A 215 -1.63 -22.22 -18.11
C SER A 215 -2.23 -20.82 -18.28
N VAL A 216 -1.75 -20.14 -19.31
CA VAL A 216 -2.28 -18.81 -19.69
C VAL A 216 -3.64 -19.00 -20.37
N ILE A 217 -4.67 -18.32 -19.89
CA ILE A 217 -6.00 -18.27 -20.52
C ILE A 217 -6.23 -16.97 -21.28
N PHE A 218 -5.53 -15.90 -20.91
CA PHE A 218 -5.49 -14.66 -21.66
C PHE A 218 -4.17 -13.93 -21.39
N GLU A 219 -3.58 -13.35 -22.41
CA GLU A 219 -2.43 -12.47 -22.29
C GLU A 219 -2.46 -11.36 -23.35
N ASP A 220 -1.91 -10.21 -22.99
CA ASP A 220 -1.68 -9.11 -23.93
C ASP A 220 -0.44 -8.32 -23.51
N ASP A 221 0.58 -8.36 -24.35
CA ASP A 221 1.83 -7.61 -24.25
C ASP A 221 1.80 -6.30 -25.06
N PHE A 222 0.64 -5.96 -25.59
CA PHE A 222 0.37 -4.80 -26.44
C PHE A 222 1.25 -4.67 -27.71
N GLU A 223 2.14 -5.60 -28.00
CA GLU A 223 3.06 -5.54 -29.15
C GLU A 223 2.35 -5.62 -30.49
N SER A 224 1.18 -6.26 -30.55
CA SER A 224 0.41 -6.44 -31.77
C SER A 224 -0.30 -5.16 -32.25
N TYR A 225 -0.46 -4.16 -31.37
CA TYR A 225 -1.22 -2.95 -31.69
C TYR A 225 -0.38 -1.89 -32.41
N PRO A 226 -1.02 -1.04 -33.22
CA PRO A 226 -0.32 0.06 -33.89
C PRO A 226 0.01 1.18 -32.89
N ASN A 227 1.25 1.68 -32.92
CA ASN A 227 1.75 2.73 -32.04
C ASN A 227 0.97 4.06 -32.20
N ASN A 228 0.82 4.81 -31.11
CA ASN A 228 0.13 6.10 -31.01
C ASN A 228 -1.39 6.06 -31.32
N LEU A 229 -2.01 4.90 -31.36
CA LEU A 229 -3.45 4.79 -31.55
C LEU A 229 -4.17 4.36 -30.29
N SER A 230 -5.47 4.63 -30.26
CA SER A 230 -6.39 4.15 -29.23
C SER A 230 -6.37 2.63 -29.15
N ILE A 231 -6.41 2.09 -27.95
CA ILE A 231 -6.52 0.65 -27.73
C ILE A 231 -7.93 0.21 -28.10
N THR A 232 -8.01 -0.79 -28.94
CA THR A 232 -9.27 -1.36 -29.47
C THR A 232 -9.20 -2.88 -29.47
N GLY A 233 -10.21 -3.54 -30.00
CA GLY A 233 -10.21 -5.00 -30.13
C GLY A 233 -10.85 -5.66 -28.92
N VAL A 234 -10.07 -6.44 -28.15
CA VAL A 234 -10.61 -7.19 -27.00
C VAL A 234 -10.79 -6.35 -25.74
N TRP A 235 -10.03 -5.26 -25.64
CA TRP A 235 -10.15 -4.30 -24.53
C TRP A 235 -11.30 -3.31 -24.75
N ASN A 236 -12.00 -2.99 -23.69
CA ASN A 236 -12.91 -1.85 -23.68
C ASN A 236 -12.17 -0.61 -23.16
N ASN A 237 -12.01 0.39 -24.02
CA ASN A 237 -11.35 1.66 -23.74
C ASN A 237 -12.43 2.74 -23.70
N PHE A 238 -12.78 3.19 -22.49
CA PHE A 238 -13.93 4.06 -22.27
C PHE A 238 -13.51 5.37 -21.58
N ILE A 239 -13.97 6.48 -22.14
CA ILE A 239 -13.81 7.82 -21.57
C ILE A 239 -15.08 8.14 -20.78
N GLU A 240 -14.95 8.24 -19.45
CA GLU A 240 -16.02 8.67 -18.55
C GLU A 240 -16.08 10.21 -18.47
N ALA A 241 -14.92 10.87 -18.41
CA ALA A 241 -14.81 12.33 -18.37
C ALA A 241 -13.57 12.83 -19.10
N GLY A 242 -13.67 14.03 -19.66
CA GLY A 242 -12.58 14.68 -20.40
C GLY A 242 -12.38 14.15 -21.81
N SER A 243 -11.16 14.26 -22.32
CA SER A 243 -10.81 13.93 -23.72
C SER A 243 -9.71 12.88 -23.87
N LYS A 244 -9.15 12.38 -22.75
CA LYS A 244 -8.04 11.42 -22.78
C LYS A 244 -8.55 10.00 -22.75
N GLU A 245 -7.88 9.16 -23.52
CA GLU A 245 -8.14 7.72 -23.64
C GLU A 245 -6.82 6.95 -23.55
N TRP A 246 -6.87 5.67 -23.25
CA TRP A 246 -5.71 4.79 -23.26
C TRP A 246 -5.22 4.60 -24.70
N LYS A 247 -3.90 4.71 -24.88
CA LYS A 247 -3.23 4.61 -26.19
C LYS A 247 -2.02 3.70 -26.11
N ILE A 248 -1.71 3.08 -27.22
CA ILE A 248 -0.45 2.36 -27.38
C ILE A 248 0.68 3.36 -27.55
N LYS A 249 1.76 3.14 -26.84
CA LYS A 249 3.02 3.88 -26.95
C LYS A 249 4.19 2.92 -26.98
N THR A 250 5.20 3.25 -27.79
CA THR A 250 6.51 2.61 -27.67
C THR A 250 7.28 3.35 -26.58
N THR A 251 7.62 2.66 -25.51
CA THR A 251 8.34 3.28 -24.40
C THR A 251 9.84 3.39 -24.67
N THR A 252 10.46 4.39 -24.05
CA THR A 252 11.92 4.60 -24.05
C THR A 252 12.54 4.32 -22.70
N ASP A 253 11.75 3.84 -21.75
CA ASP A 253 12.18 3.54 -20.39
C ASP A 253 13.25 2.46 -20.36
N SER A 254 14.30 2.68 -19.60
CA SER A 254 15.49 1.81 -19.63
C SER A 254 15.19 0.36 -19.26
N GLN A 255 14.19 0.13 -18.40
CA GLN A 255 13.78 -1.21 -17.95
C GLN A 255 12.88 -1.93 -18.97
N ASN A 256 12.26 -1.21 -19.91
CA ASN A 256 11.29 -1.75 -20.88
C ASN A 256 11.45 -1.13 -22.27
N GLN A 257 12.69 -0.82 -22.65
CA GLN A 257 13.01 -0.05 -23.85
C GLN A 257 12.53 -0.73 -25.15
N GLY A 258 11.71 -0.01 -25.90
CA GLY A 258 11.21 -0.43 -27.21
C GLY A 258 9.92 -1.24 -27.16
N SER A 259 9.44 -1.61 -25.96
CA SER A 259 8.15 -2.27 -25.78
C SER A 259 7.00 -1.33 -26.12
N LYS A 260 5.92 -1.88 -26.66
CA LYS A 260 4.66 -1.18 -26.81
C LYS A 260 3.79 -1.42 -25.57
N ILE A 261 3.32 -0.36 -25.01
CA ILE A 261 2.62 -0.33 -23.74
C ILE A 261 1.26 0.35 -23.86
N ALA A 262 0.34 0.06 -22.97
CA ALA A 262 -0.87 0.85 -22.76
C ALA A 262 -0.54 2.07 -21.90
N GLN A 263 -0.76 3.29 -22.40
CA GLN A 263 -0.42 4.53 -21.69
C GLN A 263 -1.63 5.46 -21.63
N ILE A 264 -1.77 6.15 -20.49
CA ILE A 264 -2.75 7.22 -20.24
C ILE A 264 -2.09 8.36 -19.49
N GLY A 265 -2.54 9.59 -19.71
CA GLY A 265 -2.13 10.77 -18.96
C GLY A 265 -2.94 11.99 -19.37
N ALA A 266 -3.19 12.91 -18.43
CA ALA A 266 -4.00 14.11 -18.67
C ALA A 266 -3.19 15.32 -19.15
N TYR A 267 -1.86 15.21 -19.28
CA TYR A 267 -1.02 16.32 -19.70
C TYR A 267 -1.49 16.93 -21.02
N ASN A 268 -1.56 18.26 -21.07
CA ASN A 268 -2.04 19.03 -22.23
C ASN A 268 -3.44 18.63 -22.72
N SER A 269 -4.32 18.12 -21.87
CA SER A 269 -5.72 17.87 -22.24
C SER A 269 -6.52 19.18 -22.39
N GLY A 270 -6.25 20.15 -21.53
CA GLY A 270 -7.09 21.32 -21.33
C GLY A 270 -8.32 21.06 -20.46
N ASP A 271 -8.54 19.81 -20.05
CA ASP A 271 -9.68 19.40 -19.25
C ASP A 271 -9.40 19.57 -17.75
N SER A 272 -10.40 20.01 -17.01
CA SER A 272 -10.33 20.06 -15.54
C SER A 272 -10.43 18.68 -14.89
N SER A 273 -10.99 17.70 -15.61
CA SER A 273 -11.13 16.30 -15.18
C SER A 273 -10.98 15.38 -16.37
N ASN A 274 -10.20 14.32 -16.20
CA ASN A 274 -10.13 13.18 -17.12
C ASN A 274 -10.31 11.91 -16.32
N VAL A 275 -11.27 11.09 -16.70
CA VAL A 275 -11.49 9.74 -16.16
C VAL A 275 -11.60 8.78 -17.34
N ALA A 276 -10.69 7.81 -17.39
CA ALA A 276 -10.62 6.86 -18.49
C ALA A 276 -10.37 5.44 -17.97
N TRP A 277 -11.07 4.49 -18.58
CA TRP A 277 -11.07 3.09 -18.21
C TRP A 277 -10.46 2.23 -19.31
N LEU A 278 -9.61 1.29 -18.95
CA LEU A 278 -9.15 0.19 -19.80
C LEU A 278 -9.62 -1.10 -19.14
N ILE A 279 -10.59 -1.76 -19.76
CA ILE A 279 -11.27 -2.92 -19.15
C ILE A 279 -10.95 -4.16 -19.98
N SER A 280 -10.54 -5.23 -19.31
CA SER A 280 -10.18 -6.52 -19.92
C SER A 280 -11.36 -7.15 -20.67
N PRO A 281 -11.12 -8.12 -21.56
CA PRO A 281 -12.16 -9.04 -21.99
C PRO A 281 -12.74 -9.82 -20.81
N PRO A 282 -13.93 -10.46 -20.98
CA PRO A 282 -14.53 -11.27 -19.92
C PRO A 282 -13.64 -12.45 -19.54
N ILE A 283 -13.44 -12.63 -18.24
CA ILE A 283 -12.74 -13.76 -17.64
C ILE A 283 -13.79 -14.66 -16.98
N ASN A 284 -13.86 -15.93 -17.39
CA ASN A 284 -14.78 -16.89 -16.79
C ASN A 284 -14.07 -17.56 -15.61
N LEU A 285 -14.51 -17.26 -14.39
CA LEU A 285 -13.95 -17.77 -13.14
C LEU A 285 -14.62 -19.06 -12.65
N ASP A 286 -15.63 -19.58 -13.38
CA ASP A 286 -16.32 -20.84 -13.00
C ASP A 286 -15.82 -22.04 -13.80
N SER A 287 -14.96 -21.83 -14.81
CA SER A 287 -14.48 -22.90 -15.70
C SER A 287 -13.25 -23.61 -15.18
N GLN A 288 -12.53 -22.99 -14.27
CA GLN A 288 -11.28 -23.48 -13.68
C GLN A 288 -11.35 -23.40 -12.15
N SER A 289 -10.27 -23.77 -11.47
CA SER A 289 -10.29 -23.87 -10.00
C SER A 289 -9.62 -22.70 -9.28
N ILE A 290 -8.59 -22.11 -9.88
CA ILE A 290 -7.82 -20.98 -9.32
C ILE A 290 -7.34 -20.14 -10.49
N GLU A 291 -7.61 -18.86 -10.46
CA GLU A 291 -7.12 -17.90 -11.42
C GLU A 291 -6.28 -16.82 -10.74
N PHE A 292 -5.21 -16.40 -11.41
CA PHE A 292 -4.41 -15.25 -11.05
C PHE A 292 -4.34 -14.27 -12.22
N ILE A 293 -4.21 -12.98 -11.91
CA ILE A 293 -3.73 -11.99 -12.86
C ILE A 293 -2.34 -11.50 -12.47
N ASN A 294 -1.58 -11.11 -13.49
CA ASN A 294 -0.29 -10.43 -13.34
C ASN A 294 -0.16 -9.37 -14.44
N PHE A 295 0.55 -8.28 -14.14
CA PHE A 295 0.89 -7.24 -15.10
C PHE A 295 2.06 -6.42 -14.56
N GLN A 296 2.62 -5.56 -15.40
CA GLN A 296 3.58 -4.54 -15.00
C GLN A 296 2.98 -3.16 -15.13
N SER A 297 3.36 -2.26 -14.23
CA SER A 297 2.91 -0.86 -14.26
C SER A 297 4.06 0.10 -14.01
N SER A 298 3.98 1.29 -14.61
CA SER A 298 4.93 2.37 -14.43
C SER A 298 4.22 3.72 -14.39
N ASN A 299 4.85 4.74 -13.84
CA ASN A 299 4.40 6.11 -13.97
C ASN A 299 5.51 7.04 -14.48
N SER A 300 5.08 8.11 -15.09
CA SER A 300 5.92 9.22 -15.51
C SER A 300 5.28 10.53 -15.07
N PHE A 301 6.09 11.43 -14.50
CA PHE A 301 5.60 12.73 -14.03
C PHE A 301 4.55 12.61 -12.90
N SER A 302 4.94 11.95 -11.83
CA SER A 302 4.17 11.85 -10.59
C SER A 302 3.57 13.18 -10.16
N ASP A 303 2.27 13.16 -9.86
CA ASP A 303 1.52 14.29 -9.30
C ASP A 303 0.35 13.74 -8.46
N ASN A 304 -0.80 14.37 -8.39
CA ASN A 304 -1.95 13.83 -7.66
C ASN A 304 -2.95 13.08 -8.57
N SER A 305 -2.55 12.71 -9.78
CA SER A 305 -3.34 11.79 -10.61
C SER A 305 -3.29 10.37 -10.03
N ASN A 306 -4.26 9.54 -10.36
CA ASN A 306 -4.41 8.22 -9.75
C ASN A 306 -4.71 7.14 -10.78
N LEU A 307 -4.18 5.94 -10.53
CA LEU A 307 -4.52 4.72 -11.24
C LEU A 307 -5.10 3.71 -10.23
N GLU A 308 -6.29 3.19 -10.52
CA GLU A 308 -6.96 2.19 -9.70
C GLU A 308 -7.04 0.86 -10.45
N LEU A 309 -6.79 -0.24 -9.74
CA LEU A 309 -7.04 -1.60 -10.21
C LEU A 309 -8.35 -2.10 -9.61
N LEU A 310 -9.32 -2.41 -10.49
CA LEU A 310 -10.68 -2.74 -10.08
C LEU A 310 -11.15 -4.04 -10.70
N ILE A 311 -12.09 -4.71 -10.05
CA ILE A 311 -12.80 -5.89 -10.56
C ILE A 311 -14.30 -5.68 -10.48
N SER A 312 -15.03 -6.17 -11.50
CA SER A 312 -16.48 -6.27 -11.48
C SER A 312 -16.94 -7.65 -11.95
N THR A 313 -17.95 -8.21 -11.31
CA THR A 313 -18.63 -9.44 -11.71
C THR A 313 -20.10 -9.21 -12.15
N ASP A 314 -20.54 -7.95 -12.14
CA ASP A 314 -21.92 -7.57 -12.51
C ASP A 314 -21.98 -6.60 -13.69
N TRP A 315 -20.83 -6.20 -14.27
CA TRP A 315 -20.82 -5.36 -15.46
C TRP A 315 -21.35 -6.12 -16.69
N ASN A 316 -22.27 -5.49 -17.42
CA ASN A 316 -22.95 -6.10 -18.55
C ASN A 316 -22.20 -5.93 -19.91
N ALA A 317 -20.93 -5.60 -19.87
CA ALA A 317 -20.05 -5.36 -21.01
C ALA A 317 -20.51 -4.25 -21.97
N THR A 318 -21.29 -3.29 -21.48
CA THR A 318 -21.71 -2.11 -22.27
C THR A 318 -21.12 -0.83 -21.68
N ASN A 319 -20.77 0.14 -22.52
CA ASN A 319 -20.23 1.43 -22.07
C ASN A 319 -21.22 2.16 -21.14
N SER A 320 -22.50 2.08 -21.38
CA SER A 320 -23.53 2.68 -20.51
C SER A 320 -23.64 1.98 -19.16
N GLY A 321 -23.20 0.74 -19.06
CA GLY A 321 -23.21 -0.06 -17.82
C GLY A 321 -22.01 0.16 -16.92
N ILE A 322 -20.91 0.74 -17.39
CA ILE A 322 -19.66 0.88 -16.63
C ILE A 322 -19.88 1.62 -15.31
N ILE A 323 -20.54 2.77 -15.34
CA ILE A 323 -20.76 3.62 -14.17
C ILE A 323 -21.79 3.04 -13.19
N SER A 324 -22.70 2.18 -13.69
CA SER A 324 -23.73 1.55 -12.88
C SER A 324 -23.34 0.19 -12.31
N ALA A 325 -22.27 -0.42 -12.81
CA ALA A 325 -21.74 -1.68 -12.29
C ALA A 325 -21.05 -1.46 -10.95
N THR A 326 -20.98 -2.53 -10.17
CA THR A 326 -20.19 -2.55 -8.93
C THR A 326 -18.74 -2.84 -9.25
N TRP A 327 -17.87 -1.88 -8.96
CA TRP A 327 -16.42 -2.03 -9.09
C TRP A 327 -15.76 -2.05 -7.71
N SER A 328 -15.08 -3.13 -7.39
CA SER A 328 -14.34 -3.28 -6.13
C SER A 328 -12.84 -3.15 -6.39
N ALA A 329 -12.13 -2.51 -5.47
CA ALA A 329 -10.66 -2.48 -5.53
C ALA A 329 -10.12 -3.91 -5.45
N LEU A 330 -9.26 -4.27 -6.41
CA LEU A 330 -8.59 -5.57 -6.42
C LEU A 330 -7.23 -5.41 -5.73
N PRO A 331 -6.97 -6.17 -4.66
CA PRO A 331 -5.74 -6.01 -3.90
C PRO A 331 -4.54 -6.54 -4.70
N GLY A 332 -3.74 -5.65 -5.23
CA GLY A 332 -2.53 -5.95 -6.01
C GLY A 332 -1.57 -4.78 -5.95
N ILE A 333 -0.32 -5.03 -6.35
CA ILE A 333 0.68 -3.98 -6.45
C ILE A 333 0.45 -3.25 -7.76
N ILE A 334 0.23 -1.96 -7.67
CA ILE A 334 0.14 -1.05 -8.81
C ILE A 334 1.03 0.15 -8.53
N VAL A 335 1.66 0.69 -9.57
CA VAL A 335 2.51 1.86 -9.44
C VAL A 335 1.77 3.01 -8.77
N SER A 336 2.43 3.70 -7.86
CA SER A 336 1.93 4.88 -7.16
C SER A 336 2.77 6.12 -7.49
N ASP A 337 2.28 7.29 -7.08
CA ASP A 337 3.02 8.55 -7.23
C ASP A 337 4.33 8.61 -6.44
N SER A 338 4.54 7.73 -5.48
CA SER A 338 5.79 7.63 -4.72
C SER A 338 6.91 6.91 -5.45
N GLU A 339 6.61 6.22 -6.55
CA GLU A 339 7.61 5.51 -7.32
C GLU A 339 8.55 6.45 -8.09
N SER A 340 9.77 5.97 -8.32
CA SER A 340 10.74 6.68 -9.12
C SER A 340 10.23 6.79 -10.57
N TYR A 341 10.57 7.89 -11.23
CA TYR A 341 10.26 8.12 -12.63
C TYR A 341 10.65 6.93 -13.50
N GLN A 342 9.67 6.42 -14.26
CA GLN A 342 9.83 5.29 -15.19
C GLN A 342 10.32 3.99 -14.54
N ASN A 343 10.06 3.79 -13.25
CA ASN A 343 10.30 2.52 -12.58
C ASN A 343 9.13 1.55 -12.87
N TRP A 344 9.42 0.37 -13.40
CA TRP A 344 8.42 -0.65 -13.70
C TRP A 344 8.23 -1.59 -12.51
N ILE A 345 7.00 -1.67 -12.04
CA ILE A 345 6.58 -2.45 -10.88
C ILE A 345 5.79 -3.67 -11.35
N ASP A 346 6.18 -4.85 -10.92
CA ASP A 346 5.42 -6.09 -11.12
C ASP A 346 4.28 -6.17 -10.11
N SER A 347 3.07 -6.46 -10.59
CA SER A 347 1.87 -6.57 -9.73
C SER A 347 1.90 -7.73 -8.76
N SER A 348 2.86 -8.66 -8.89
CA SER A 348 2.76 -10.02 -8.38
C SER A 348 1.50 -10.74 -8.90
N TYR A 349 1.31 -12.00 -8.49
CA TYR A 349 0.14 -12.77 -8.90
C TYR A 349 -1.03 -12.47 -7.97
N ILE A 350 -2.07 -11.83 -8.50
CA ILE A 350 -3.25 -11.42 -7.76
C ILE A 350 -4.30 -12.52 -7.84
N ASP A 351 -4.66 -13.09 -6.70
CA ASP A 351 -5.59 -14.22 -6.56
C ASP A 351 -7.03 -13.75 -6.80
N LEU A 352 -7.72 -14.39 -7.73
CA LEU A 352 -9.13 -14.15 -8.05
C LEU A 352 -10.08 -15.17 -7.42
N SER A 353 -9.61 -16.14 -6.64
CA SER A 353 -10.42 -17.22 -6.06
C SER A 353 -11.56 -16.77 -5.14
N ALA A 354 -11.53 -15.51 -4.68
CA ALA A 354 -12.63 -14.94 -3.92
C ALA A 354 -13.84 -14.52 -4.77
N TYR A 355 -13.71 -14.55 -6.09
CA TYR A 355 -14.74 -14.16 -7.04
C TYR A 355 -15.26 -15.36 -7.82
N SER A 356 -16.44 -15.22 -8.45
CA SER A 356 -17.08 -16.25 -9.27
C SER A 356 -17.86 -15.63 -10.42
N GLY A 357 -18.23 -16.43 -11.41
CA GLY A 357 -18.95 -15.97 -12.59
C GLY A 357 -18.02 -15.35 -13.63
N THR A 358 -18.56 -14.41 -14.41
CA THR A 358 -17.78 -13.65 -15.38
C THR A 358 -17.24 -12.38 -14.73
N ALA A 359 -15.93 -12.24 -14.69
CA ALA A 359 -15.25 -11.07 -14.15
C ALA A 359 -14.63 -10.20 -15.24
N PHE A 360 -14.46 -8.93 -14.93
CA PHE A 360 -13.75 -7.93 -15.73
C PHE A 360 -12.75 -7.20 -14.84
N ILE A 361 -11.53 -7.06 -15.31
CA ILE A 361 -10.48 -6.31 -14.63
C ILE A 361 -10.37 -4.93 -15.30
N ALA A 362 -10.31 -3.87 -14.51
CA ALA A 362 -10.23 -2.51 -15.02
C ALA A 362 -9.07 -1.74 -14.42
N PHE A 363 -8.37 -1.01 -15.29
CA PHE A 363 -7.45 0.05 -14.93
C PHE A 363 -8.18 1.38 -15.13
N LYS A 364 -8.47 2.07 -14.02
CA LYS A 364 -9.17 3.35 -14.03
C LYS A 364 -8.22 4.47 -13.70
N TYR A 365 -7.99 5.33 -14.68
CA TYR A 365 -7.23 6.56 -14.52
C TYR A 365 -8.14 7.71 -14.11
N THR A 366 -7.68 8.51 -13.15
CA THR A 366 -8.30 9.77 -12.74
C THR A 366 -7.25 10.87 -12.68
N GLY A 367 -7.47 11.95 -13.42
CA GLY A 367 -6.57 13.10 -13.47
C GLY A 367 -7.25 14.35 -14.05
N GLY A 368 -6.46 15.37 -14.39
CA GLY A 368 -6.94 16.62 -15.03
C GLY A 368 -6.46 17.89 -14.32
N GLY A 369 -6.59 19.01 -15.00
CA GLY A 369 -6.02 20.27 -14.54
C GLY A 369 -4.50 20.32 -14.65
N THR A 370 -3.85 21.16 -13.84
CA THR A 370 -2.41 21.44 -13.93
C THR A 370 -1.55 20.55 -13.02
N ASN A 371 -2.13 19.99 -11.95
CA ASN A 371 -1.40 19.27 -10.91
C ASN A 371 -1.84 17.79 -10.78
N ASN A 372 -2.67 17.31 -11.71
CA ASN A 372 -3.17 15.93 -11.74
C ASN A 372 -3.09 15.41 -13.17
N SER A 373 -1.93 15.52 -13.80
CA SER A 373 -1.73 15.25 -15.22
C SER A 373 -0.74 14.14 -15.50
N GLY A 374 -0.27 13.46 -14.46
CA GLY A 374 0.69 12.37 -14.52
C GLY A 374 0.30 11.28 -15.49
N THR A 375 1.30 10.55 -15.95
CA THR A 375 1.16 9.49 -16.96
C THR A 375 1.34 8.14 -16.30
N PHE A 376 0.42 7.22 -16.57
CA PHE A 376 0.50 5.83 -16.12
C PHE A 376 0.60 4.88 -17.32
N GLU A 377 1.25 3.76 -17.11
CA GLU A 377 1.62 2.79 -18.11
C GLU A 377 1.37 1.38 -17.60
N ILE A 378 0.86 0.50 -18.47
CA ILE A 378 0.59 -0.91 -18.20
C ILE A 378 1.21 -1.75 -19.32
N ASP A 379 1.80 -2.89 -18.95
CA ASP A 379 2.37 -3.86 -19.88
C ASP A 379 2.20 -5.29 -19.36
N ASN A 380 2.37 -6.27 -20.25
CA ASN A 380 2.46 -7.70 -19.93
C ASN A 380 1.29 -8.22 -19.08
N PHE A 381 0.05 -7.85 -19.43
CA PHE A 381 -1.13 -8.33 -18.71
C PHE A 381 -1.40 -9.80 -19.01
N GLN A 382 -1.52 -10.61 -17.97
CA GLN A 382 -1.80 -12.04 -18.06
C GLN A 382 -2.93 -12.46 -17.10
N VAL A 383 -3.73 -13.42 -17.56
CA VAL A 383 -4.65 -14.21 -16.74
C VAL A 383 -4.23 -15.65 -16.86
N ILE A 384 -3.92 -16.29 -15.76
CA ILE A 384 -3.50 -17.70 -15.71
C ILE A 384 -4.43 -18.50 -14.79
N THR A 385 -4.54 -19.78 -15.05
CA THR A 385 -5.38 -20.72 -14.29
C THR A 385 -4.64 -22.00 -13.97
N GLN A 386 -5.02 -22.67 -12.89
CA GLN A 386 -4.55 -24.00 -12.57
C GLN A 386 -5.16 -25.03 -13.51
N ASN A 387 -4.31 -25.95 -14.04
CA ASN A 387 -4.69 -27.00 -15.01
C ASN A 387 -5.60 -28.08 -14.40
#